data_7db38d13abebc7060f7930a8865b2664
#
_entry.id   7db38d13abebc7060f7930a8865b2664
#
_cell.length_a   1.000
_cell.length_b   1.000
_cell.length_c   1.000
_cell.angle_alpha   90.00
_cell.angle_beta   90.00
_cell.angle_gamma   90.00
#
_symmetry.space_group_name_H-M   'P 1'
#
loop_
_entity.id
_entity.type
_entity.pdbx_description
1 polymer ?
#
loop_
_entity_poly.entity_id
_entity_poly.type
_entity_poly.pdbx_seq_one_letter_code
_entity_poly.pdbx_strand_id
1 'polypeptide(L)'
;DEYLGKVDFKNKTVLELGPSTGYLTFHMEKLGGDITSIDLDINSKDRDVVPRVKNDWKNELENFMIDESKRRNAFWYAHKANNSNSKLVECHINDLPDDIGFYDISTICAVLLHIQNPFLAMQKMLAHTKEKIIITELGGYQRIKSFRNIIRNLIRRFRPPPPTMTFLPNQHRAAFKWWALSPEIIINIAKVLGFEKSTVTYHKQIADGKPVWMFTVVCERTSLIKDSNY
;
A
#
# COMPACT_ATOMS: atom_id res chain seq x y z
N ASP A 1 -4.74 4.23 -15.84
CA ASP A 1 -4.02 4.25 -14.64
C ASP A 1 -3.52 2.92 -14.12
N GLU A 2 -2.28 2.58 -14.54
CA GLU A 2 -1.64 1.32 -14.18
C GLU A 2 -1.37 1.22 -12.67
N TYR A 3 -1.13 2.37 -12.01
CA TYR A 3 -0.85 2.46 -10.59
C TYR A 3 -2.03 1.99 -9.72
N LEU A 4 -3.26 2.25 -10.17
CA LEU A 4 -4.50 1.80 -9.53
C LEU A 4 -5.13 0.58 -10.24
N GLY A 5 -4.31 -0.20 -10.98
CA GLY A 5 -4.74 -1.44 -11.61
C GLY A 5 -5.84 -1.30 -12.66
N LYS A 6 -6.08 -0.08 -13.17
CA LYS A 6 -7.16 0.25 -14.13
C LYS A 6 -8.56 -0.10 -13.61
N VAL A 7 -8.74 -0.06 -12.28
CA VAL A 7 -10.03 -0.32 -11.63
C VAL A 7 -10.95 0.89 -11.81
N ASP A 8 -12.24 0.63 -12.01
CA ASP A 8 -13.28 1.66 -12.05
C ASP A 8 -13.71 2.04 -10.63
N PHE A 9 -13.67 3.34 -10.32
CA PHE A 9 -14.05 3.91 -9.02
C PHE A 9 -15.43 4.58 -9.03
N LYS A 10 -16.11 4.63 -10.17
CA LYS A 10 -17.39 5.32 -10.29
C LYS A 10 -18.44 4.71 -9.39
N ASN A 11 -19.02 5.53 -8.50
CA ASN A 11 -20.02 5.15 -7.50
C ASN A 11 -19.53 4.05 -6.54
N LYS A 12 -18.20 3.98 -6.27
CA LYS A 12 -17.62 3.03 -5.32
C LYS A 12 -17.19 3.74 -4.06
N THR A 13 -17.44 3.10 -2.92
CA THR A 13 -16.84 3.48 -1.65
C THR A 13 -15.43 2.90 -1.55
N VAL A 14 -14.46 3.74 -1.16
CA VAL A 14 -13.03 3.37 -1.16
C VAL A 14 -12.41 3.60 0.20
N LEU A 15 -11.73 2.59 0.73
CA LEU A 15 -10.89 2.67 1.91
C LEU A 15 -9.43 2.74 1.47
N GLU A 16 -8.76 3.86 1.71
CA GLU A 16 -7.36 4.07 1.35
C GLU A 16 -6.47 4.00 2.58
N LEU A 17 -5.38 3.24 2.54
CA LEU A 17 -4.35 3.25 3.56
C LEU A 17 -3.14 4.06 3.08
N GLY A 18 -2.78 5.11 3.85
CA GLY A 18 -1.62 5.95 3.59
C GLY A 18 -1.79 6.93 2.44
N PRO A 19 -2.69 7.93 2.56
CA PRO A 19 -2.96 8.92 1.51
C PRO A 19 -1.77 9.85 1.23
N SER A 20 -0.83 9.99 2.16
CA SER A 20 0.31 10.92 2.07
C SER A 20 -0.15 12.37 1.80
N THR A 21 0.16 12.93 0.61
CA THR A 21 -0.28 14.27 0.19
C THR A 21 -1.69 14.29 -0.43
N GLY A 22 -2.38 13.16 -0.51
CA GLY A 22 -3.73 13.02 -1.07
C GLY A 22 -3.79 12.89 -2.59
N TYR A 23 -2.66 12.73 -3.27
CA TYR A 23 -2.66 12.67 -4.74
C TYR A 23 -3.58 11.56 -5.28
N LEU A 24 -3.50 10.36 -4.73
CA LEU A 24 -4.35 9.24 -5.12
C LEU A 24 -5.78 9.40 -4.61
N THR A 25 -5.96 9.88 -3.38
CA THR A 25 -7.26 10.21 -2.78
C THR A 25 -8.10 11.05 -3.71
N PHE A 26 -7.57 12.22 -4.09
CA PHE A 26 -8.30 13.17 -4.95
C PHE A 26 -8.39 12.70 -6.40
N HIS A 27 -7.48 11.86 -6.84
CA HIS A 27 -7.58 11.24 -8.15
C HIS A 27 -8.73 10.22 -8.20
N MET A 28 -8.83 9.33 -7.20
CA MET A 28 -9.93 8.36 -7.11
C MET A 28 -11.30 9.06 -6.93
N GLU A 29 -11.33 10.15 -6.14
CA GLU A 29 -12.54 10.98 -6.00
C GLU A 29 -12.97 11.60 -7.33
N LYS A 30 -12.03 12.13 -8.13
CA LYS A 30 -12.32 12.64 -9.50
C LYS A 30 -12.83 11.56 -10.44
N LEU A 31 -12.49 10.30 -10.20
CA LEU A 31 -13.03 9.14 -10.93
C LEU A 31 -14.40 8.68 -10.40
N GLY A 32 -14.97 9.39 -9.42
CA GLY A 32 -16.31 9.15 -8.89
C GLY A 32 -16.37 8.25 -7.67
N GLY A 33 -15.24 8.01 -6.99
CA GLY A 33 -15.18 7.30 -5.73
C GLY A 33 -15.55 8.16 -4.52
N ASP A 34 -16.16 7.56 -3.49
CA ASP A 34 -16.34 8.15 -2.15
C ASP A 34 -15.22 7.60 -1.25
N ILE A 35 -14.26 8.47 -0.88
CA ILE A 35 -12.99 8.05 -0.30
C ILE A 35 -12.95 8.30 1.20
N THR A 36 -12.60 7.27 1.94
CA THR A 36 -12.14 7.38 3.34
C THR A 36 -10.69 6.92 3.40
N SER A 37 -9.81 7.81 3.81
CA SER A 37 -8.39 7.53 3.95
C SER A 37 -8.03 7.30 5.42
N ILE A 38 -7.09 6.39 5.67
CA ILE A 38 -6.51 6.10 6.98
C ILE A 38 -5.05 6.50 6.93
N ASP A 39 -4.60 7.27 7.90
CA ASP A 39 -3.19 7.61 8.06
C ASP A 39 -2.81 7.70 9.54
N LEU A 40 -1.52 7.59 9.82
CA LEU A 40 -1.01 7.74 11.18
C LEU A 40 -1.31 9.15 11.72
N ASP A 41 -1.74 9.25 12.97
CA ASP A 41 -1.73 10.51 13.67
C ASP A 41 -0.31 11.09 13.69
N ILE A 42 -0.15 12.32 13.23
CA ILE A 42 1.16 12.99 13.18
C ILE A 42 1.78 13.15 14.58
N ASN A 43 0.98 13.17 15.64
CA ASN A 43 1.42 13.27 17.03
C ASN A 43 1.65 11.90 17.68
N SER A 44 1.30 10.80 17.01
CA SER A 44 1.47 9.46 17.56
C SER A 44 2.94 9.15 17.79
N LYS A 45 3.22 8.59 18.95
CA LYS A 45 4.54 8.02 19.30
C LYS A 45 4.66 6.58 18.83
N ASP A 46 3.54 5.93 18.57
CA ASP A 46 3.48 4.56 18.05
C ASP A 46 3.63 4.59 16.54
N ARG A 47 4.83 4.33 16.09
CA ARG A 47 5.20 4.34 14.66
C ARG A 47 6.03 3.10 14.36
N ASP A 48 5.79 2.52 13.23
CA ASP A 48 6.56 1.39 12.71
C ASP A 48 7.98 1.81 12.28
N VAL A 49 8.75 2.34 13.23
CA VAL A 49 10.13 2.75 13.00
C VAL A 49 11.07 1.58 13.21
N VAL A 50 11.97 1.34 12.23
CA VAL A 50 12.99 0.30 12.36
C VAL A 50 13.99 0.71 13.45
N PRO A 51 14.05 0.03 14.61
CA PRO A 51 15.00 0.35 15.66
C PRO A 51 16.44 0.11 15.19
N ARG A 52 17.32 1.09 15.40
CA ARG A 52 18.74 0.97 15.06
C ARG A 52 19.61 1.16 16.28
N VAL A 53 20.70 0.42 16.31
CA VAL A 53 21.70 0.50 17.40
C VAL A 53 22.54 1.78 17.32
N LYS A 54 22.58 2.45 16.16
CA LYS A 54 23.39 3.67 15.95
C LYS A 54 22.62 4.92 16.37
N ASN A 55 23.35 5.88 16.98
CA ASN A 55 22.80 7.11 17.58
C ASN A 55 22.06 8.07 16.60
N ASP A 56 22.21 7.92 15.29
CA ASP A 56 21.67 8.86 14.31
C ASP A 56 20.17 8.67 14.02
N TRP A 57 19.57 7.56 14.48
CA TRP A 57 18.16 7.27 14.19
C TRP A 57 17.17 8.29 14.78
N LYS A 58 17.53 8.97 15.88
CA LYS A 58 16.68 9.99 16.48
C LYS A 58 16.54 11.22 15.60
N ASN A 59 17.63 11.69 15.03
CA ASN A 59 17.62 12.81 14.08
C ASN A 59 16.88 12.43 12.78
N GLU A 60 17.05 11.21 12.31
CA GLU A 60 16.30 10.69 11.16
C GLU A 60 14.79 10.65 11.46
N LEU A 61 14.39 10.24 12.67
CA LEU A 61 13.00 10.22 13.10
C LEU A 61 12.42 11.63 13.18
N GLU A 62 13.14 12.60 13.79
CA GLU A 62 12.71 13.98 13.87
C GLU A 62 12.48 14.59 12.48
N ASN A 63 13.44 14.40 11.57
CA ASN A 63 13.29 14.84 10.18
C ASN A 63 12.11 14.18 9.48
N PHE A 64 11.90 12.90 9.70
CA PHE A 64 10.74 12.18 9.16
C PHE A 64 9.42 12.76 9.69
N MET A 65 9.33 13.05 11.00
CA MET A 65 8.13 13.67 11.59
C MET A 65 7.84 15.05 11.02
N ILE A 66 8.89 15.85 10.78
CA ILE A 66 8.76 17.15 10.12
C ILE A 66 8.21 16.96 8.68
N ASP A 67 8.71 15.99 7.96
CA ASP A 67 8.26 15.73 6.59
C ASP A 67 6.84 15.16 6.56
N GLU A 68 6.44 14.32 7.52
CA GLU A 68 5.06 13.87 7.67
C GLU A 68 4.10 15.04 7.95
N SER A 69 4.48 15.98 8.81
CA SER A 69 3.69 17.19 9.08
C SER A 69 3.52 18.03 7.82
N LYS A 70 4.56 18.16 6.99
CA LYS A 70 4.47 18.85 5.69
C LYS A 70 3.52 18.11 4.74
N ARG A 71 3.60 16.76 4.65
CA ARG A 71 2.69 15.95 3.84
C ARG A 71 1.25 16.10 4.29
N ARG A 72 0.98 16.09 5.60
CA ARG A 72 -0.35 16.30 6.16
C ARG A 72 -0.90 17.69 5.83
N ASN A 73 -0.07 18.74 5.95
CA ASN A 73 -0.45 20.09 5.54
C ASN A 73 -0.74 20.16 4.04
N ALA A 74 0.06 19.50 3.22
CA ALA A 74 -0.18 19.42 1.77
C ALA A 74 -1.48 18.68 1.43
N PHE A 75 -1.81 17.61 2.17
CA PHE A 75 -3.10 16.91 2.05
C PHE A 75 -4.27 17.86 2.27
N TRP A 76 -4.28 18.57 3.42
CA TRP A 76 -5.38 19.49 3.75
C TRP A 76 -5.46 20.69 2.82
N TYR A 77 -4.31 21.20 2.36
CA TYR A 77 -4.29 22.24 1.34
C TYR A 77 -4.93 21.75 0.02
N ALA A 78 -4.52 20.58 -0.44
CA ALA A 78 -5.05 19.97 -1.66
C ALA A 78 -6.53 19.59 -1.52
N HIS A 79 -6.96 19.09 -0.35
CA HIS A 79 -8.34 18.80 -0.01
C HIS A 79 -9.21 20.04 -0.23
N LYS A 80 -8.82 21.16 0.38
CA LYS A 80 -9.52 22.45 0.23
C LYS A 80 -9.50 22.94 -1.23
N ALA A 81 -8.35 22.87 -1.88
CA ALA A 81 -8.19 23.35 -3.26
C ALA A 81 -9.03 22.55 -4.30
N ASN A 82 -9.27 21.27 -4.03
CA ASN A 82 -10.10 20.41 -4.87
C ASN A 82 -11.58 20.43 -4.46
N ASN A 83 -12.00 21.14 -3.40
CA ASN A 83 -13.32 21.04 -2.78
C ASN A 83 -13.70 19.56 -2.50
N SER A 84 -12.75 18.81 -1.96
CA SER A 84 -12.89 17.37 -1.73
C SER A 84 -13.89 17.08 -0.60
N ASN A 85 -14.62 15.97 -0.73
CA ASN A 85 -15.49 15.41 0.30
C ASN A 85 -14.84 14.19 0.98
N SER A 86 -13.62 13.82 0.59
CA SER A 86 -12.91 12.69 1.18
C SER A 86 -12.72 12.86 2.69
N LYS A 87 -12.76 11.75 3.41
CA LYS A 87 -12.59 11.72 4.86
C LYS A 87 -11.18 11.23 5.19
N LEU A 88 -10.62 11.73 6.28
CA LEU A 88 -9.35 11.26 6.83
C LEU A 88 -9.58 10.79 8.26
N VAL A 89 -9.26 9.52 8.52
CA VAL A 89 -9.25 8.90 9.85
C VAL A 89 -7.79 8.77 10.28
N GLU A 90 -7.44 9.40 11.39
CA GLU A 90 -6.08 9.37 11.93
C GLU A 90 -5.97 8.30 13.00
N CYS A 91 -5.41 7.14 12.63
CA CYS A 91 -5.12 6.03 13.55
C CYS A 91 -3.99 5.16 13.02
N HIS A 92 -3.38 4.37 13.90
CA HIS A 92 -2.53 3.26 13.45
C HIS A 92 -3.40 2.16 12.83
N ILE A 93 -2.92 1.49 11.77
CA ILE A 93 -3.69 0.44 11.09
C ILE A 93 -4.07 -0.73 12.04
N ASN A 94 -3.25 -0.99 13.06
CA ASN A 94 -3.56 -2.02 14.05
C ASN A 94 -4.75 -1.64 14.93
N ASP A 95 -4.98 -0.33 15.12
CA ASP A 95 -6.05 0.25 15.93
C ASP A 95 -7.23 0.75 15.08
N LEU A 96 -7.33 0.23 13.84
CA LEU A 96 -8.44 0.57 12.96
C LEU A 96 -9.77 0.27 13.66
N PRO A 97 -10.69 1.27 13.78
CA PRO A 97 -11.97 1.06 14.44
C PRO A 97 -12.80 -0.01 13.74
N ASP A 98 -13.40 -0.93 14.49
CA ASP A 98 -14.24 -1.99 13.93
C ASP A 98 -15.51 -1.42 13.28
N ASP A 99 -15.97 -0.24 13.70
CA ASP A 99 -17.14 0.47 13.20
C ASP A 99 -16.85 1.41 12.01
N ILE A 100 -15.63 1.37 11.45
CA ILE A 100 -15.27 2.19 10.29
C ILE A 100 -16.16 1.93 9.07
N GLY A 101 -16.86 0.79 9.05
CA GLY A 101 -17.76 0.39 7.97
C GLY A 101 -17.12 -0.54 6.93
N PHE A 102 -17.84 -0.74 5.83
CA PHE A 102 -17.42 -1.62 4.73
C PHE A 102 -17.39 -0.85 3.42
N TYR A 103 -16.33 -1.08 2.66
CA TYR A 103 -16.02 -0.37 1.42
C TYR A 103 -15.99 -1.34 0.23
N ASP A 104 -16.38 -0.86 -0.93
CA ASP A 104 -16.37 -1.69 -2.14
C ASP A 104 -14.94 -2.01 -2.57
N ILE A 105 -14.03 -1.03 -2.46
CA ILE A 105 -12.64 -1.15 -2.85
C ILE A 105 -11.74 -0.70 -1.70
N SER A 106 -10.62 -1.38 -1.50
CA SER A 106 -9.53 -0.86 -0.66
C SER A 106 -8.26 -0.66 -1.46
N THR A 107 -7.45 0.32 -1.06
CA THR A 107 -6.16 0.60 -1.69
C THR A 107 -5.04 0.69 -0.67
N ILE A 108 -3.88 0.07 -0.99
CA ILE A 108 -2.64 0.16 -0.22
C ILE A 108 -1.51 0.43 -1.22
N CYS A 109 -1.06 1.67 -1.31
CA CYS A 109 -0.16 2.11 -2.37
C CYS A 109 1.17 2.60 -1.80
N ALA A 110 2.23 1.78 -1.93
CA ALA A 110 3.58 2.02 -1.40
C ALA A 110 3.60 2.25 0.13
N VAL A 111 2.82 1.46 0.86
CA VAL A 111 2.66 1.56 2.32
C VAL A 111 3.13 0.30 3.03
N LEU A 112 2.86 -0.91 2.50
CA LEU A 112 3.19 -2.17 3.19
C LEU A 112 4.69 -2.31 3.49
N LEU A 113 5.54 -1.75 2.64
CA LEU A 113 6.98 -1.73 2.87
C LEU A 113 7.38 -0.97 4.15
N HIS A 114 6.54 -0.06 4.63
CA HIS A 114 6.77 0.77 5.82
C HIS A 114 6.17 0.18 7.10
N ILE A 115 5.33 -0.84 6.99
CA ILE A 115 4.60 -1.43 8.12
C ILE A 115 5.38 -2.63 8.66
N GLN A 116 5.53 -2.71 9.98
CA GLN A 116 6.23 -3.81 10.65
C GLN A 116 5.53 -5.15 10.40
N ASN A 117 4.21 -5.19 10.49
CA ASN A 117 3.40 -6.37 10.23
C ASN A 117 2.46 -6.18 9.03
N PRO A 118 2.94 -6.35 7.80
CA PRO A 118 2.13 -6.14 6.60
C PRO A 118 0.99 -7.16 6.46
N PHE A 119 1.11 -8.35 7.05
CA PHE A 119 0.02 -9.33 7.08
C PHE A 119 -1.17 -8.79 7.88
N LEU A 120 -0.94 -8.27 9.08
CA LEU A 120 -2.01 -7.71 9.93
C LEU A 120 -2.66 -6.50 9.26
N ALA A 121 -1.85 -5.63 8.62
CA ALA A 121 -2.38 -4.49 7.89
C ALA A 121 -3.30 -4.92 6.74
N MET A 122 -2.89 -5.92 5.95
CA MET A 122 -3.74 -6.51 4.92
C MET A 122 -5.00 -7.15 5.50
N GLN A 123 -4.88 -7.88 6.62
CA GLN A 123 -6.03 -8.51 7.29
C GLN A 123 -7.06 -7.47 7.72
N LYS A 124 -6.62 -6.38 8.36
CA LYS A 124 -7.49 -5.28 8.78
C LYS A 124 -8.18 -4.63 7.57
N MET A 125 -7.45 -4.26 6.53
CA MET A 125 -8.03 -3.66 5.33
C MET A 125 -9.01 -4.61 4.62
N LEU A 126 -8.66 -5.88 4.47
CA LEU A 126 -9.48 -6.87 3.79
C LEU A 126 -10.75 -7.24 4.57
N ALA A 127 -10.73 -7.15 5.91
CA ALA A 127 -11.92 -7.33 6.73
C ALA A 127 -13.02 -6.30 6.38
N HIS A 128 -12.64 -5.08 6.01
CA HIS A 128 -13.54 -4.00 5.64
C HIS A 128 -13.78 -3.85 4.12
N THR A 129 -13.25 -4.77 3.30
CA THR A 129 -13.34 -4.72 1.82
C THR A 129 -14.38 -5.68 1.30
N LYS A 130 -15.34 -5.20 0.49
CA LYS A 130 -16.41 -6.02 -0.10
C LYS A 130 -16.00 -6.70 -1.41
N GLU A 131 -15.36 -5.96 -2.32
CA GLU A 131 -15.17 -6.42 -3.70
C GLU A 131 -13.69 -6.62 -4.05
N LYS A 132 -12.87 -5.56 -3.93
CA LYS A 132 -11.51 -5.56 -4.47
C LYS A 132 -10.51 -4.89 -3.55
N ILE A 133 -9.29 -5.37 -3.57
CA ILE A 133 -8.14 -4.66 -3.02
C ILE A 133 -7.12 -4.41 -4.11
N ILE A 134 -6.56 -3.19 -4.12
CA ILE A 134 -5.49 -2.74 -4.99
C ILE A 134 -4.25 -2.51 -4.14
N ILE A 135 -3.19 -3.23 -4.42
CA ILE A 135 -1.91 -3.09 -3.69
C ILE A 135 -0.83 -2.77 -4.70
N THR A 136 -0.21 -1.61 -4.56
CA THR A 136 0.90 -1.17 -5.41
C THR A 136 2.14 -1.01 -4.58
N GLU A 137 3.23 -1.68 -4.98
CA GLU A 137 4.49 -1.68 -4.25
C GLU A 137 5.70 -1.53 -5.19
N LEU A 138 6.84 -1.22 -4.59
CA LEU A 138 8.10 -1.15 -5.32
C LEU A 138 8.44 -2.51 -5.92
N GLY A 139 8.59 -2.55 -7.23
CA GLY A 139 9.12 -3.72 -7.93
C GLY A 139 10.59 -3.84 -7.62
N GLY A 140 10.96 -4.85 -6.81
CA GLY A 140 12.35 -5.11 -6.47
C GLY A 140 13.22 -5.24 -7.74
N TYR A 141 14.49 -5.03 -7.60
CA TYR A 141 15.59 -4.91 -8.58
C TYR A 141 15.68 -5.97 -9.72
N GLN A 142 14.69 -6.83 -9.91
CA GLN A 142 14.79 -8.03 -10.74
C GLN A 142 14.32 -7.93 -12.18
N ARG A 143 14.11 -6.74 -12.75
CA ARG A 143 13.77 -6.65 -14.19
C ARG A 143 14.61 -5.66 -14.97
N ILE A 144 15.91 -5.79 -14.91
CA ILE A 144 16.78 -5.22 -15.94
C ILE A 144 16.68 -6.11 -17.19
N LYS A 145 16.38 -5.48 -18.32
CA LYS A 145 16.30 -6.07 -19.64
C LYS A 145 17.59 -6.87 -19.95
N SER A 146 17.53 -8.20 -19.86
CA SER A 146 18.54 -9.06 -20.46
C SER A 146 17.80 -10.10 -21.30
N PHE A 147 18.37 -10.49 -22.41
CA PHE A 147 17.88 -11.57 -23.30
C PHE A 147 17.63 -12.88 -22.52
N ARG A 148 18.38 -13.09 -21.43
CA ARG A 148 18.14 -14.16 -20.43
C ARG A 148 16.74 -14.07 -19.79
N ASN A 149 16.11 -12.92 -19.74
CA ASN A 149 14.79 -12.74 -19.12
C ASN A 149 13.63 -13.20 -20.02
N ILE A 150 13.80 -13.30 -21.32
CA ILE A 150 12.76 -13.83 -22.25
C ILE A 150 12.58 -15.34 -21.99
N ILE A 151 13.68 -16.08 -21.93
CA ILE A 151 13.66 -17.52 -21.60
C ILE A 151 13.15 -17.74 -20.18
N ARG A 152 13.59 -16.90 -19.24
CA ARG A 152 13.14 -16.94 -17.84
C ARG A 152 11.65 -16.60 -17.69
N ASN A 153 11.08 -15.72 -18.52
CA ASN A 153 9.65 -15.42 -18.54
C ASN A 153 8.81 -16.56 -19.13
N LEU A 154 9.33 -17.31 -20.11
CA LEU A 154 8.71 -18.55 -20.57
C LEU A 154 8.69 -19.62 -19.47
N ILE A 155 9.81 -19.80 -18.78
CA ILE A 155 9.92 -20.75 -17.65
C ILE A 155 9.01 -20.34 -16.48
N ARG A 156 8.88 -19.02 -16.21
CA ARG A 156 7.97 -18.47 -15.18
C ARG A 156 6.50 -18.76 -15.43
N ARG A 157 6.11 -18.97 -16.67
CA ARG A 157 4.73 -19.41 -17.02
C ARG A 157 4.43 -20.80 -16.46
N PHE A 158 5.45 -21.63 -16.26
CA PHE A 158 5.35 -23.00 -15.73
C PHE A 158 5.78 -23.12 -14.27
N ARG A 159 6.57 -22.16 -13.76
CA ARG A 159 6.99 -22.09 -12.35
C ARG A 159 7.00 -20.63 -11.90
N PRO A 160 5.92 -20.15 -11.27
CA PRO A 160 5.93 -18.81 -10.68
C PRO A 160 7.09 -18.72 -9.67
N PRO A 161 7.72 -17.53 -9.53
CA PRO A 161 8.76 -17.35 -8.52
C PRO A 161 8.16 -17.60 -7.12
N PRO A 162 8.98 -18.08 -6.17
CA PRO A 162 8.51 -18.29 -4.82
C PRO A 162 8.04 -16.95 -4.22
N PRO A 163 7.00 -16.97 -3.37
CA PRO A 163 6.60 -15.77 -2.62
C PRO A 163 7.76 -15.35 -1.70
N THR A 164 8.14 -14.07 -1.78
CA THR A 164 9.26 -13.55 -0.98
C THR A 164 8.87 -12.30 -0.25
N MET A 165 9.28 -12.23 1.01
CA MET A 165 9.26 -11.05 1.85
C MET A 165 10.67 -10.88 2.41
N THR A 166 11.40 -9.87 1.92
CA THR A 166 12.80 -9.65 2.26
C THR A 166 12.92 -8.54 3.27
N PHE A 167 13.61 -8.82 4.38
CA PHE A 167 13.87 -7.84 5.43
C PHE A 167 14.97 -6.85 4.99
N LEU A 168 14.68 -5.55 5.01
CA LEU A 168 15.53 -4.49 4.46
C LEU A 168 16.44 -3.74 5.45
N PRO A 169 16.33 -3.85 6.78
CA PRO A 169 17.02 -2.96 7.73
C PRO A 169 18.53 -2.89 7.65
N ASN A 170 19.17 -3.82 6.95
CA ASN A 170 20.63 -3.80 6.71
C ASN A 170 21.08 -2.78 5.65
N GLN A 171 20.13 -2.16 4.94
CA GLN A 171 20.46 -1.15 3.94
C GLN A 171 20.50 0.23 4.60
N HIS A 172 21.66 0.89 4.60
CA HIS A 172 21.98 2.14 5.31
C HIS A 172 21.06 3.36 5.05
N ARG A 173 20.08 3.26 4.16
CA ARG A 173 19.13 4.35 3.80
C ARG A 173 17.67 4.00 4.00
N ALA A 174 17.34 2.93 4.75
CA ALA A 174 15.99 2.42 4.85
C ALA A 174 15.42 2.48 6.27
N ALA A 175 15.60 3.61 7.00
CA ALA A 175 15.12 3.77 8.38
C ALA A 175 13.61 3.49 8.53
N PHE A 176 12.85 3.70 7.46
CA PHE A 176 11.39 3.58 7.44
C PHE A 176 10.91 2.50 6.46
N LYS A 177 11.77 1.56 6.09
CA LYS A 177 11.42 0.44 5.20
C LYS A 177 11.78 -0.87 5.89
N TRP A 178 10.77 -1.66 6.17
CA TRP A 178 10.92 -2.99 6.76
C TRP A 178 11.15 -4.05 5.69
N TRP A 179 10.37 -3.97 4.60
CA TRP A 179 10.20 -5.09 3.69
C TRP A 179 10.33 -4.71 2.22
N ALA A 180 10.85 -5.65 1.44
CA ALA A 180 10.56 -5.74 0.02
C ALA A 180 9.66 -6.95 -0.20
N LEU A 181 8.48 -6.71 -0.75
CA LEU A 181 7.43 -7.71 -0.96
C LEU A 181 7.41 -8.09 -2.44
N SER A 182 7.27 -9.39 -2.73
CA SER A 182 6.96 -9.82 -4.09
C SER A 182 5.44 -9.84 -4.32
N PRO A 183 4.97 -9.75 -5.58
CA PRO A 183 3.54 -9.89 -5.87
C PRO A 183 2.95 -11.19 -5.35
N GLU A 184 3.73 -12.26 -5.39
CA GLU A 184 3.30 -13.60 -5.01
C GLU A 184 2.97 -13.71 -3.52
N ILE A 185 3.73 -13.02 -2.63
CA ILE A 185 3.40 -13.02 -1.19
C ILE A 185 2.13 -12.25 -0.92
N ILE A 186 1.91 -11.12 -1.60
CA ILE A 186 0.69 -10.31 -1.49
C ILE A 186 -0.52 -11.13 -1.94
N ILE A 187 -0.41 -11.81 -3.09
CA ILE A 187 -1.47 -12.69 -3.62
C ILE A 187 -1.79 -13.81 -2.63
N ASN A 188 -0.78 -14.46 -2.08
CA ASN A 188 -0.99 -15.56 -1.13
C ASN A 188 -1.66 -15.09 0.15
N ILE A 189 -1.30 -13.92 0.69
CA ILE A 189 -1.97 -13.32 1.84
C ILE A 189 -3.43 -13.00 1.49
N ALA A 190 -3.67 -12.32 0.38
CA ALA A 190 -5.02 -11.98 -0.06
C ALA A 190 -5.89 -13.22 -0.27
N LYS A 191 -5.33 -14.29 -0.86
CA LYS A 191 -6.02 -15.55 -1.09
C LYS A 191 -6.46 -16.23 0.20
N VAL A 192 -5.60 -16.28 1.22
CA VAL A 192 -5.96 -16.82 2.55
C VAL A 192 -7.09 -16.00 3.18
N LEU A 193 -7.17 -14.71 2.85
CA LEU A 193 -8.19 -13.79 3.37
C LEU A 193 -9.44 -13.68 2.47
N GLY A 194 -9.65 -14.63 1.55
CA GLY A 194 -10.87 -14.74 0.73
C GLY A 194 -10.86 -13.96 -0.59
N PHE A 195 -9.68 -13.54 -1.08
CA PHE A 195 -9.51 -12.84 -2.35
C PHE A 195 -8.67 -13.69 -3.32
N GLU A 196 -9.28 -14.68 -3.93
CA GLU A 196 -8.56 -15.72 -4.69
C GLU A 196 -8.22 -15.30 -6.13
N LYS A 197 -9.04 -14.45 -6.75
CA LYS A 197 -8.76 -13.96 -8.10
C LYS A 197 -7.79 -12.80 -8.02
N SER A 198 -6.71 -12.86 -8.79
CA SER A 198 -5.71 -11.80 -8.78
C SER A 198 -5.16 -11.52 -10.17
N THR A 199 -4.83 -10.26 -10.41
CA THR A 199 -4.07 -9.80 -11.58
C THR A 199 -2.86 -9.02 -11.12
N VAL A 200 -1.75 -9.11 -11.86
CA VAL A 200 -0.52 -8.38 -11.59
C VAL A 200 -0.13 -7.58 -12.83
N THR A 201 0.05 -6.28 -12.66
CA THR A 201 0.62 -5.39 -13.68
C THR A 201 1.96 -4.86 -13.21
N TYR A 202 2.91 -4.75 -14.15
CA TYR A 202 4.21 -4.13 -13.87
C TYR A 202 4.30 -2.86 -14.69
N HIS A 203 4.65 -1.77 -14.02
CA HIS A 203 4.72 -0.45 -14.63
C HIS A 203 5.89 0.35 -14.12
N LYS A 204 6.14 1.48 -14.76
CA LYS A 204 7.23 2.39 -14.44
C LYS A 204 6.64 3.73 -14.05
N GLN A 205 7.05 4.22 -12.90
CA GLN A 205 6.68 5.54 -12.38
C GLN A 205 7.90 6.45 -12.32
N ILE A 206 7.68 7.74 -12.14
CA ILE A 206 8.74 8.71 -11.89
C ILE A 206 8.64 9.13 -10.42
N ALA A 207 9.68 8.89 -9.65
CA ALA A 207 9.82 9.36 -8.28
C ALA A 207 11.14 10.14 -8.18
N ASP A 208 11.08 11.37 -7.68
CA ASP A 208 12.22 12.30 -7.58
C ASP A 208 12.99 12.44 -8.91
N GLY A 209 12.24 12.56 -10.03
CA GLY A 209 12.79 12.67 -11.38
C GLY A 209 13.44 11.40 -11.93
N LYS A 210 13.40 10.29 -11.19
CA LYS A 210 14.01 9.02 -11.57
C LYS A 210 12.95 7.95 -11.85
N PRO A 211 13.19 7.07 -12.84
CA PRO A 211 12.30 5.96 -13.12
C PRO A 211 12.38 4.89 -12.02
N VAL A 212 11.22 4.56 -11.46
CA VAL A 212 11.07 3.49 -10.46
C VAL A 212 10.14 2.42 -11.02
N TRP A 213 10.58 1.17 -10.96
CA TRP A 213 9.74 0.04 -11.32
C TRP A 213 8.83 -0.33 -10.15
N MET A 214 7.56 -0.48 -10.47
CA MET A 214 6.53 -0.88 -9.53
C MET A 214 5.71 -2.03 -10.10
N PHE A 215 4.95 -2.66 -9.23
CA PHE A 215 3.90 -3.58 -9.62
C PHE A 215 2.62 -3.24 -8.88
N THR A 216 1.49 -3.53 -9.50
CA THR A 216 0.17 -3.45 -8.89
C THR A 216 -0.48 -4.81 -8.92
N VAL A 217 -0.96 -5.24 -7.77
CA VAL A 217 -1.78 -6.44 -7.58
C VAL A 217 -3.21 -5.99 -7.33
N VAL A 218 -4.14 -6.48 -8.12
CA VAL A 218 -5.58 -6.34 -7.87
C VAL A 218 -6.10 -7.71 -7.50
N CYS A 219 -6.70 -7.83 -6.31
CA CYS A 219 -7.35 -9.06 -5.89
C CYS A 219 -8.85 -8.83 -5.71
N GLU A 220 -9.67 -9.80 -6.13
CA GLU A 220 -11.12 -9.78 -6.02
C GLU A 220 -11.60 -10.77 -4.96
N ARG A 221 -12.57 -10.34 -4.17
CA ARG A 221 -13.19 -11.20 -3.17
C ARG A 221 -13.97 -12.33 -3.85
N THR A 222 -13.74 -13.55 -3.40
CA THR A 222 -14.41 -14.76 -3.90
C THR A 222 -15.17 -15.49 -2.80
N SER A 223 -14.79 -15.26 -1.53
CA SER A 223 -15.45 -15.85 -0.38
C SER A 223 -15.46 -14.87 0.79
N LEU A 224 -16.50 -14.95 1.60
CA LEU A 224 -16.55 -14.29 2.90
C LEU A 224 -15.83 -15.18 3.91
N ILE A 225 -15.06 -14.57 4.79
CA ILE A 225 -14.55 -15.27 5.98
C ILE A 225 -15.79 -15.53 6.84
N LYS A 226 -16.21 -16.78 6.93
CA LYS A 226 -17.31 -17.16 7.83
C LYS A 226 -16.81 -16.93 9.24
N ASP A 227 -17.52 -16.03 9.94
CA ASP A 227 -17.42 -15.76 11.38
C ASP A 227 -16.11 -16.19 12.05
N SER A 228 -15.05 -15.41 11.83
CA SER A 228 -13.86 -15.53 12.64
C SER A 228 -14.10 -14.70 13.91
N ASN A 229 -14.47 -15.38 14.99
CA ASN A 229 -14.29 -14.86 16.34
C ASN A 229 -12.78 -14.68 16.58
N TYR A 230 -12.21 -13.56 16.12
CA TYR A 230 -10.86 -13.12 16.44
C TYR A 230 -10.90 -11.70 16.98
#